data_99338a50357e9d1ed592050435e410ce
#
_entry.id   99338a50357e9d1ed592050435e410ce
#
_cell.length_a   1.000
_cell.length_b   1.000
_cell.length_c   1.000
_cell.angle_alpha   90.00
_cell.angle_beta   90.00
_cell.angle_gamma   90.00
#
_symmetry.space_group_name_H-M   'P 1'
#
loop_
_entity.id
_entity.type
_entity.pdbx_description
1 polymer ?
#
loop_
_entity_poly.entity_id
_entity_poly.type
_entity_poly.pdbx_seq_one_letter_code
_entity_poly.pdbx_strand_id
1 'polypeptide(L)'
;MRATSLGHAGILIECEAGSILCDPWFEPAFLGSWFVFPRNDQLDAELLHRIEHADYLYVSHLHGDHHDAHWLASHLRRDIPILLPDYPTSEQRRELEQLGFSKFIHTVDGEEQELSDGLSVAIHVETSITDGPGGDSAIMVSDGVHRIVNQNDCRTHDLAALRSHGPVDLHWLQYSGAIWYPMVYELAEEEMAD
;
A
#
# COMPACT_ATOMS: atom_id res chain seq x y z
N MET A 1 12.67 -14.12 5.49
CA MET A 1 11.49 -13.31 5.08
C MET A 1 10.73 -14.01 3.97
N ARG A 2 9.40 -13.91 3.92
CA ARG A 2 8.54 -14.44 2.84
C ARG A 2 7.63 -13.33 2.34
N ALA A 3 7.48 -13.22 1.02
CA ALA A 3 6.54 -12.32 0.36
C ALA A 3 5.52 -13.14 -0.43
N THR A 4 4.25 -12.92 -0.19
CA THR A 4 3.14 -13.61 -0.87
C THR A 4 2.31 -12.58 -1.62
N SER A 5 2.27 -12.68 -2.97
CA SER A 5 1.42 -11.83 -3.80
C SER A 5 -0.05 -12.16 -3.59
N LEU A 6 -0.87 -11.15 -3.41
CA LEU A 6 -2.32 -11.26 -3.29
C LEU A 6 -3.04 -10.81 -4.57
N GLY A 7 -2.26 -10.43 -5.58
CA GLY A 7 -2.74 -9.80 -6.82
C GLY A 7 -2.66 -8.27 -6.75
N HIS A 8 -2.52 -7.63 -7.91
CA HIS A 8 -2.33 -6.18 -8.04
C HIS A 8 -1.21 -5.68 -7.13
N ALA A 9 -1.41 -4.65 -6.33
CA ALA A 9 -0.45 -4.13 -5.36
C ALA A 9 -0.42 -4.92 -4.03
N GLY A 10 -1.39 -5.79 -3.81
CA GLY A 10 -1.56 -6.54 -2.58
C GLY A 10 -0.41 -7.53 -2.32
N ILE A 11 0.22 -7.43 -1.16
CA ILE A 11 1.30 -8.32 -0.73
C ILE A 11 1.27 -8.56 0.78
N LEU A 12 1.44 -9.82 1.19
CA LEU A 12 1.68 -10.19 2.59
C LEU A 12 3.18 -10.47 2.76
N ILE A 13 3.84 -9.69 3.62
CA ILE A 13 5.25 -9.83 3.97
C ILE A 13 5.35 -10.42 5.37
N GLU A 14 6.07 -11.52 5.53
CA GLU A 14 6.16 -12.28 6.78
C GLU A 14 7.62 -12.60 7.13
N CYS A 15 7.97 -12.48 8.39
CA CYS A 15 9.24 -12.96 8.98
C CYS A 15 8.99 -13.55 10.37
N GLU A 16 10.03 -14.00 11.06
CA GLU A 16 9.89 -14.56 12.43
C GLU A 16 9.39 -13.50 13.44
N ALA A 17 9.67 -12.23 13.19
CA ALA A 17 9.34 -11.11 14.08
C ALA A 17 7.94 -10.50 13.85
N GLY A 18 7.23 -10.92 12.80
CA GLY A 18 5.89 -10.44 12.51
C GLY A 18 5.55 -10.41 11.02
N SER A 19 4.37 -9.87 10.72
CA SER A 19 3.80 -9.81 9.36
C SER A 19 3.19 -8.45 9.06
N ILE A 20 3.33 -8.00 7.81
CA ILE A 20 2.76 -6.76 7.30
C ILE A 20 1.90 -7.07 6.09
N LEU A 21 0.62 -6.70 6.17
CA LEU A 21 -0.32 -6.74 5.06
C LEU A 21 -0.29 -5.39 4.36
N CYS A 22 0.04 -5.39 3.06
CA CYS A 22 0.11 -4.17 2.25
C CYS A 22 -1.00 -4.19 1.19
N ASP A 23 -1.72 -3.09 1.06
CA ASP A 23 -2.72 -2.80 0.00
C ASP A 23 -3.63 -3.99 -0.35
N PRO A 24 -4.33 -4.61 0.62
CA PRO A 24 -5.21 -5.73 0.34
C PRO A 24 -6.44 -5.26 -0.44
N TRP A 25 -6.60 -5.79 -1.65
CA TRP A 25 -7.73 -5.49 -2.53
C TRP A 25 -8.39 -6.78 -3.02
N PHE A 26 -9.68 -6.95 -2.75
CA PHE A 26 -10.45 -8.17 -3.02
C PHE A 26 -11.77 -7.90 -3.74
N GLU A 27 -12.36 -6.72 -3.56
CA GLU A 27 -13.65 -6.36 -4.13
C GLU A 27 -13.48 -5.44 -5.35
N PRO A 28 -14.43 -5.46 -6.31
CA PRO A 28 -14.33 -4.62 -7.49
C PRO A 28 -14.22 -3.13 -7.15
N ALA A 29 -13.22 -2.45 -7.69
CA ALA A 29 -12.99 -1.01 -7.53
C ALA A 29 -13.63 -0.19 -8.68
N PHE A 30 -13.63 1.14 -8.56
CA PHE A 30 -14.03 2.10 -9.59
C PHE A 30 -15.38 1.78 -10.22
N LEU A 31 -16.45 1.83 -9.38
CA LEU A 31 -17.84 1.52 -9.76
C LEU A 31 -18.01 0.07 -10.26
N GLY A 32 -17.18 -0.86 -9.79
CA GLY A 32 -17.21 -2.26 -10.15
C GLY A 32 -16.66 -2.57 -11.54
N SER A 33 -15.87 -1.66 -12.12
CA SER A 33 -15.28 -1.84 -13.45
C SER A 33 -13.89 -2.49 -13.43
N TRP A 34 -13.20 -2.45 -12.29
CA TRP A 34 -11.87 -3.04 -12.12
C TRP A 34 -11.91 -4.22 -11.18
N PHE A 35 -11.16 -5.26 -11.53
CA PHE A 35 -11.05 -6.50 -10.78
C PHE A 35 -9.58 -6.88 -10.63
N VAL A 36 -9.23 -7.44 -9.49
CA VAL A 36 -7.89 -7.95 -9.27
C VAL A 36 -7.57 -9.11 -10.22
N PHE A 37 -6.34 -9.15 -10.73
CA PHE A 37 -5.85 -10.24 -11.54
C PHE A 37 -4.40 -10.61 -11.11
N PRO A 38 -4.09 -11.92 -10.96
CA PRO A 38 -5.01 -13.05 -11.01
C PRO A 38 -6.10 -12.96 -9.93
N ARG A 39 -7.21 -13.65 -10.13
CA ARG A 39 -8.33 -13.63 -9.16
C ARG A 39 -7.88 -14.12 -7.79
N ASN A 40 -8.21 -13.36 -6.76
CA ASN A 40 -7.87 -13.66 -5.38
C ASN A 40 -9.09 -13.99 -4.48
N ASP A 41 -10.28 -14.16 -5.09
CA ASP A 41 -11.49 -14.59 -4.42
C ASP A 41 -11.53 -16.09 -4.06
N GLN A 42 -10.49 -16.84 -4.41
CA GLN A 42 -10.34 -18.26 -4.19
C GLN A 42 -9.02 -18.62 -3.50
N LEU A 43 -8.54 -17.75 -2.62
CA LEU A 43 -7.38 -18.06 -1.78
C LEU A 43 -7.69 -19.24 -0.87
N ASP A 44 -6.68 -20.06 -0.59
CA ASP A 44 -6.86 -21.14 0.39
C ASP A 44 -7.11 -20.57 1.80
N ALA A 45 -7.79 -21.37 2.63
CA ALA A 45 -8.21 -20.92 3.95
C ALA A 45 -7.02 -20.60 4.87
N GLU A 46 -5.87 -21.23 4.69
CA GLU A 46 -4.67 -20.96 5.48
C GLU A 46 -4.08 -19.59 5.13
N LEU A 47 -3.98 -19.28 3.85
CA LEU A 47 -3.50 -17.96 3.41
C LEU A 47 -4.46 -16.85 3.84
N LEU A 48 -5.77 -17.05 3.67
CA LEU A 48 -6.77 -16.09 4.10
C LEU A 48 -6.67 -15.84 5.61
N HIS A 49 -6.51 -16.89 6.41
CA HIS A 49 -6.31 -16.76 7.86
C HIS A 49 -5.07 -15.91 8.19
N ARG A 50 -3.95 -16.11 7.50
CA ARG A 50 -2.73 -15.31 7.72
C ARG A 50 -2.92 -13.86 7.34
N ILE A 51 -3.65 -13.57 6.26
CA ILE A 51 -4.00 -12.21 5.84
C ILE A 51 -4.84 -11.52 6.91
N GLU A 52 -5.90 -12.16 7.38
CA GLU A 52 -6.82 -11.61 8.39
C GLU A 52 -6.16 -11.41 9.76
N HIS A 53 -5.09 -12.14 10.04
CA HIS A 53 -4.36 -12.10 11.31
C HIS A 53 -2.97 -11.44 11.21
N ALA A 54 -2.73 -10.67 10.16
CA ALA A 54 -1.50 -9.90 10.05
C ALA A 54 -1.27 -9.00 11.28
N ASP A 55 0.00 -8.81 11.65
CA ASP A 55 0.36 -8.01 12.83
C ASP A 55 0.19 -6.52 12.55
N TYR A 56 0.47 -6.09 11.32
CA TYR A 56 0.39 -4.69 10.87
C TYR A 56 -0.33 -4.58 9.54
N LEU A 57 -1.03 -3.46 9.34
CA LEU A 57 -1.61 -3.04 8.08
C LEU A 57 -0.86 -1.82 7.53
N TYR A 58 -0.55 -1.84 6.26
CA TYR A 58 -0.08 -0.69 5.50
C TYR A 58 -1.00 -0.49 4.29
N VAL A 59 -1.49 0.73 4.12
CA VAL A 59 -2.22 1.19 2.93
C VAL A 59 -1.40 2.32 2.34
N SER A 60 -0.93 2.12 1.10
CA SER A 60 -0.04 3.07 0.46
C SER A 60 -0.72 4.41 0.17
N HIS A 61 -1.96 4.38 -0.33
CA HIS A 61 -2.79 5.54 -0.63
C HIS A 61 -4.28 5.17 -0.69
N LEU A 62 -5.16 6.14 -1.00
CA LEU A 62 -6.63 5.98 -0.88
C LEU A 62 -7.35 5.57 -2.17
N HIS A 63 -6.66 5.14 -3.24
CA HIS A 63 -7.35 4.57 -4.39
C HIS A 63 -8.06 3.25 -4.04
N GLY A 64 -9.20 3.01 -4.65
CA GLY A 64 -10.06 1.88 -4.33
C GLY A 64 -9.46 0.50 -4.61
N ASP A 65 -8.40 0.42 -5.39
CA ASP A 65 -7.62 -0.77 -5.68
C ASP A 65 -6.40 -0.98 -4.75
N HIS A 66 -6.23 -0.08 -3.77
CA HIS A 66 -5.27 -0.16 -2.67
C HIS A 66 -5.96 -0.07 -1.30
N HIS A 67 -7.05 0.69 -1.23
CA HIS A 67 -7.88 0.91 -0.05
C HIS A 67 -9.26 0.28 -0.24
N ASP A 68 -9.36 -1.04 -0.09
CA ASP A 68 -10.62 -1.77 -0.12
C ASP A 68 -11.36 -1.60 1.21
N ALA A 69 -12.06 -0.47 1.34
CA ALA A 69 -12.71 -0.06 2.60
C ALA A 69 -13.68 -1.11 3.14
N HIS A 70 -14.46 -1.77 2.25
CA HIS A 70 -15.45 -2.76 2.66
C HIS A 70 -14.79 -4.04 3.14
N TRP A 71 -13.79 -4.54 2.42
CA TRP A 71 -13.05 -5.72 2.80
C TRP A 71 -12.27 -5.50 4.10
N LEU A 72 -11.53 -4.39 4.21
CA LEU A 72 -10.81 -4.01 5.42
C LEU A 72 -11.73 -3.99 6.64
N ALA A 73 -12.90 -3.37 6.48
CA ALA A 73 -13.89 -3.27 7.55
C ALA A 73 -14.54 -4.61 7.90
N SER A 74 -14.60 -5.58 7.00
CA SER A 74 -15.29 -6.86 7.22
C SER A 74 -14.37 -7.95 7.74
N HIS A 75 -13.08 -7.90 7.41
CA HIS A 75 -12.14 -9.01 7.64
C HIS A 75 -11.06 -8.70 8.68
N LEU A 76 -10.65 -7.44 8.83
CA LEU A 76 -9.56 -7.12 9.75
C LEU A 76 -10.07 -6.75 11.16
N ARG A 77 -9.30 -7.17 12.18
CA ARG A 77 -9.54 -6.73 13.56
C ARG A 77 -9.37 -5.23 13.69
N ARG A 78 -10.23 -4.56 14.44
CA ARG A 78 -10.24 -3.09 14.57
C ARG A 78 -9.05 -2.52 15.32
N ASP A 79 -8.33 -3.36 16.03
CA ASP A 79 -7.14 -3.00 16.79
C ASP A 79 -5.83 -3.42 16.11
N ILE A 80 -5.87 -3.76 14.82
CA ILE A 80 -4.64 -3.95 14.04
C ILE A 80 -3.87 -2.63 14.00
N PRO A 81 -2.57 -2.61 14.33
CA PRO A 81 -1.74 -1.43 14.16
C PRO A 81 -1.60 -1.08 12.68
N ILE A 82 -1.91 0.16 12.32
CA ILE A 82 -1.81 0.66 10.95
C ILE A 82 -0.60 1.58 10.84
N LEU A 83 0.28 1.28 9.90
CA LEU A 83 1.43 2.11 9.57
C LEU A 83 0.96 3.29 8.73
N LEU A 84 1.04 4.50 9.26
CA LEU A 84 0.61 5.71 8.56
C LEU A 84 1.82 6.40 7.91
N PRO A 85 1.79 6.59 6.58
CA PRO A 85 2.74 7.47 5.91
C PRO A 85 2.67 8.91 6.44
N ASP A 86 3.79 9.62 6.40
CA ASP A 86 3.89 11.02 6.87
C ASP A 86 3.29 12.00 5.84
N TYR A 87 2.02 11.79 5.50
CA TYR A 87 1.32 12.66 4.57
C TYR A 87 1.03 14.03 5.18
N PRO A 88 1.06 15.11 4.36
CA PRO A 88 0.74 16.46 4.82
C PRO A 88 -0.74 16.62 5.21
N THR A 89 -1.59 15.63 4.92
CA THR A 89 -3.02 15.63 5.22
C THR A 89 -3.38 14.49 6.17
N SER A 90 -4.50 14.62 6.88
CA SER A 90 -5.02 13.57 7.76
C SER A 90 -6.14 12.73 7.12
N GLU A 91 -6.27 12.79 5.80
CA GLU A 91 -7.39 12.16 5.09
C GLU A 91 -7.37 10.64 5.23
N GLN A 92 -6.23 10.01 4.95
CA GLN A 92 -6.09 8.56 5.08
C GLN A 92 -6.40 8.07 6.50
N ARG A 93 -5.89 8.76 7.51
CA ARG A 93 -6.21 8.44 8.90
C ARG A 93 -7.71 8.54 9.19
N ARG A 94 -8.36 9.63 8.73
CA ARG A 94 -9.81 9.83 8.95
C ARG A 94 -10.66 8.76 8.28
N GLU A 95 -10.30 8.36 7.05
CA GLU A 95 -10.99 7.28 6.35
C GLU A 95 -10.87 5.96 7.13
N LEU A 96 -9.68 5.60 7.60
CA LEU A 96 -9.45 4.41 8.41
C LEU A 96 -10.16 4.48 9.78
N GLU A 97 -10.21 5.66 10.42
CA GLU A 97 -10.99 5.87 11.65
C GLU A 97 -12.49 5.68 11.42
N GLN A 98 -13.04 6.11 10.28
CA GLN A 98 -14.45 5.89 9.92
C GLN A 98 -14.79 4.41 9.74
N LEU A 99 -13.82 3.59 9.31
CA LEU A 99 -13.96 2.13 9.27
C LEU A 99 -13.87 1.47 10.66
N GLY A 100 -13.58 2.24 11.71
CA GLY A 100 -13.52 1.80 13.11
C GLY A 100 -12.12 1.37 13.58
N PHE A 101 -11.08 1.59 12.79
CA PHE A 101 -9.71 1.35 13.23
C PHE A 101 -9.25 2.41 14.24
N SER A 102 -8.42 2.02 15.21
CA SER A 102 -8.07 2.88 16.34
C SER A 102 -6.60 2.89 16.72
N LYS A 103 -5.80 2.00 16.17
CA LYS A 103 -4.35 1.95 16.47
C LYS A 103 -3.57 2.40 15.24
N PHE A 104 -2.85 3.50 15.39
CA PHE A 104 -2.04 4.07 14.32
C PHE A 104 -0.60 4.25 14.78
N ILE A 105 0.34 3.83 13.95
CA ILE A 105 1.77 4.05 14.11
C ILE A 105 2.16 5.11 13.09
N HIS A 106 2.48 6.31 13.56
CA HIS A 106 2.97 7.39 12.70
C HIS A 106 4.43 7.13 12.35
N THR A 107 4.74 7.18 11.08
CA THR A 107 6.11 7.12 10.58
C THR A 107 6.59 8.53 10.22
N VAL A 108 7.89 8.68 10.07
CA VAL A 108 8.53 9.90 9.54
C VAL A 108 9.06 9.56 8.17
N ASP A 109 8.85 10.45 7.20
CA ASP A 109 9.24 10.22 5.81
C ASP A 109 10.71 9.79 5.70
N GLY A 110 10.93 8.60 5.14
CA GLY A 110 12.24 8.01 4.90
C GLY A 110 13.00 7.55 6.13
N GLU A 111 12.49 7.74 7.35
CA GLU A 111 13.18 7.27 8.57
C GLU A 111 12.84 5.80 8.87
N GLU A 112 13.87 5.03 9.23
CA GLU A 112 13.68 3.64 9.65
C GLU A 112 13.10 3.58 11.05
N GLN A 113 12.03 2.82 11.23
CA GLN A 113 11.33 2.61 12.48
C GLN A 113 11.25 1.12 12.81
N GLU A 114 11.70 0.73 13.99
CA GLU A 114 11.53 -0.61 14.51
C GLU A 114 10.07 -0.82 14.98
N LEU A 115 9.44 -1.90 14.50
CA LEU A 115 8.07 -2.29 14.87
C LEU A 115 8.09 -3.36 15.97
N SER A 116 9.03 -4.29 15.89
CA SER A 116 9.30 -5.35 16.86
C SER A 116 10.77 -5.75 16.76
N ASP A 117 11.27 -6.52 17.74
CA ASP A 117 12.65 -7.03 17.69
C ASP A 117 12.87 -7.86 16.41
N GLY A 118 13.68 -7.31 15.51
CA GLY A 118 13.99 -7.91 14.21
C GLY A 118 12.97 -7.62 13.08
N LEU A 119 12.10 -6.62 13.22
CA LEU A 119 11.27 -6.12 12.12
C LEU A 119 11.26 -4.60 12.12
N SER A 120 11.76 -3.99 11.04
CA SER A 120 11.74 -2.54 10.84
C SER A 120 11.13 -2.16 9.49
N VAL A 121 10.67 -0.92 9.40
CA VAL A 121 10.11 -0.33 8.19
C VAL A 121 10.65 1.08 7.98
N ALA A 122 10.74 1.51 6.71
CA ALA A 122 10.85 2.91 6.33
C ALA A 122 9.81 3.21 5.27
N ILE A 123 9.03 4.27 5.43
CA ILE A 123 8.02 4.69 4.46
C ILE A 123 8.47 5.98 3.82
N HIS A 124 8.52 5.98 2.48
CA HIS A 124 8.82 7.14 1.67
C HIS A 124 7.55 7.70 1.05
N VAL A 125 7.32 9.00 1.22
CA VAL A 125 6.13 9.70 0.75
C VAL A 125 6.43 10.44 -0.55
N GLU A 126 5.54 10.33 -1.52
CA GLU A 126 5.54 11.12 -2.75
C GLU A 126 4.27 11.97 -2.82
N THR A 127 4.44 13.28 -2.87
CA THR A 127 3.33 14.25 -2.87
C THR A 127 3.27 15.11 -4.12
N SER A 128 4.25 14.98 -5.02
CA SER A 128 4.37 15.81 -6.23
C SER A 128 3.81 15.11 -7.48
N ILE A 129 3.82 13.78 -7.50
CA ILE A 129 3.30 12.96 -8.61
C ILE A 129 2.37 11.92 -8.01
N THR A 130 1.14 12.32 -7.77
CA THR A 130 0.15 11.47 -7.13
C THR A 130 -1.18 11.58 -7.86
N ASP A 131 -1.92 10.48 -7.86
CA ASP A 131 -3.24 10.40 -8.46
C ASP A 131 -4.36 10.51 -7.41
N GLY A 132 -4.01 10.62 -6.11
CA GLY A 132 -4.97 10.62 -5.01
C GLY A 132 -4.71 11.67 -3.92
N PRO A 133 -5.69 11.91 -3.05
CA PRO A 133 -5.56 12.84 -1.96
C PRO A 133 -4.51 12.37 -0.94
N GLY A 134 -3.67 13.31 -0.51
CA GLY A 134 -2.61 13.07 0.48
C GLY A 134 -1.28 12.67 -0.11
N GLY A 135 -1.24 11.95 -1.22
CA GLY A 135 -0.02 11.46 -1.87
C GLY A 135 0.01 9.94 -2.02
N ASP A 136 1.10 9.44 -2.60
CA ASP A 136 1.46 8.03 -2.67
C ASP A 136 2.63 7.74 -1.73
N SER A 137 2.82 6.47 -1.38
CA SER A 137 3.96 6.08 -0.58
C SER A 137 4.50 4.70 -0.96
N ALA A 138 5.80 4.52 -0.70
CA ALA A 138 6.49 3.24 -0.81
C ALA A 138 6.94 2.79 0.57
N ILE A 139 6.87 1.50 0.86
CA ILE A 139 7.35 0.93 2.11
C ILE A 139 8.55 0.02 1.87
N MET A 140 9.56 0.18 2.68
CA MET A 140 10.66 -0.76 2.83
C MET A 140 10.47 -1.55 4.10
N VAL A 141 10.65 -2.86 4.04
CA VAL A 141 10.53 -3.79 5.17
C VAL A 141 11.84 -4.55 5.32
N SER A 142 12.39 -4.60 6.54
CA SER A 142 13.62 -5.33 6.85
C SER A 142 13.43 -6.25 8.05
N ASP A 143 13.99 -7.48 7.96
CA ASP A 143 14.13 -8.40 9.10
C ASP A 143 15.57 -8.42 9.66
N GLY A 144 16.37 -7.40 9.32
CA GLY A 144 17.78 -7.29 9.69
C GLY A 144 18.72 -8.10 8.79
N VAL A 145 18.22 -9.03 7.99
CA VAL A 145 18.98 -9.87 7.05
C VAL A 145 18.55 -9.60 5.61
N HIS A 146 17.24 -9.58 5.38
CA HIS A 146 16.65 -9.35 4.06
C HIS A 146 15.88 -8.03 4.04
N ARG A 147 15.75 -7.47 2.83
CA ARG A 147 15.04 -6.21 2.62
C ARG A 147 14.13 -6.30 1.40
N ILE A 148 12.86 -5.95 1.62
CA ILE A 148 11.84 -5.86 0.57
C ILE A 148 11.44 -4.40 0.43
N VAL A 149 11.39 -3.91 -0.82
CA VAL A 149 10.76 -2.63 -1.15
C VAL A 149 9.45 -2.91 -1.86
N ASN A 150 8.34 -2.42 -1.32
CA ASN A 150 7.06 -2.33 -2.00
C ASN A 150 6.85 -0.88 -2.42
N GLN A 151 7.13 -0.59 -3.69
CA GLN A 151 6.96 0.74 -4.27
C GLN A 151 5.55 0.95 -4.80
N ASN A 152 4.84 -0.14 -5.14
CA ASN A 152 3.50 -0.12 -5.74
C ASN A 152 3.37 0.96 -6.84
N ASP A 153 2.43 1.91 -6.74
CA ASP A 153 2.21 3.00 -7.70
C ASP A 153 3.05 4.25 -7.40
N CYS A 154 3.76 4.28 -6.27
CA CYS A 154 4.57 5.41 -5.86
C CYS A 154 5.70 5.69 -6.85
N ARG A 155 5.56 6.75 -7.63
CA ARG A 155 6.51 7.17 -8.67
C ARG A 155 7.56 8.11 -8.10
N THR A 156 8.28 7.70 -7.06
CA THR A 156 9.29 8.56 -6.46
C THR A 156 10.43 8.91 -7.44
N HIS A 157 10.82 10.17 -7.43
CA HIS A 157 12.03 10.65 -8.11
C HIS A 157 13.28 10.51 -7.26
N ASP A 158 13.15 10.36 -5.95
CA ASP A 158 14.29 10.24 -5.03
C ASP A 158 14.77 8.78 -4.90
N LEU A 159 15.34 8.28 -5.98
CA LEU A 159 16.00 6.97 -5.95
C LEU A 159 17.23 6.95 -5.01
N ALA A 160 17.79 8.10 -4.66
CA ALA A 160 18.91 8.17 -3.74
C ALA A 160 18.45 7.86 -2.31
N ALA A 161 17.29 8.37 -1.90
CA ALA A 161 16.67 8.03 -0.62
C ALA A 161 16.43 6.52 -0.50
N LEU A 162 15.80 5.88 -1.51
CA LEU A 162 15.61 4.43 -1.51
C LEU A 162 16.93 3.65 -1.42
N ARG A 163 17.97 4.10 -2.15
CA ARG A 163 19.29 3.46 -2.15
C ARG A 163 20.03 3.63 -0.82
N SER A 164 19.76 4.67 -0.06
CA SER A 164 20.45 4.92 1.22
C SER A 164 20.23 3.82 2.24
N HIS A 165 19.13 3.08 2.14
CA HIS A 165 18.83 1.94 3.00
C HIS A 165 19.61 0.66 2.66
N GLY A 166 20.43 0.68 1.60
CA GLY A 166 21.30 -0.44 1.23
C GLY A 166 20.68 -1.41 0.21
N PRO A 167 21.27 -2.59 0.03
CA PRO A 167 20.82 -3.54 -0.97
C PRO A 167 19.40 -4.07 -0.66
N VAL A 168 18.65 -4.35 -1.73
CA VAL A 168 17.27 -4.84 -1.70
C VAL A 168 17.24 -6.24 -2.31
N ASP A 169 16.61 -7.19 -1.62
CA ASP A 169 16.46 -8.58 -2.09
C ASP A 169 15.25 -8.75 -3.00
N LEU A 170 14.16 -8.01 -2.73
CA LEU A 170 12.96 -8.00 -3.56
C LEU A 170 12.46 -6.57 -3.72
N HIS A 171 12.21 -6.18 -4.98
CA HIS A 171 11.57 -4.91 -5.32
C HIS A 171 10.22 -5.18 -6.00
N TRP A 172 9.14 -4.85 -5.29
CA TRP A 172 7.77 -4.93 -5.75
C TRP A 172 7.36 -3.57 -6.31
N LEU A 173 7.11 -3.50 -7.60
CA LEU A 173 6.84 -2.23 -8.28
C LEU A 173 5.81 -2.39 -9.40
N GLN A 174 5.14 -1.33 -9.73
CA GLN A 174 4.28 -1.24 -10.90
C GLN A 174 5.11 -1.47 -12.17
N TYR A 175 4.68 -2.41 -13.01
CA TYR A 175 5.31 -2.69 -14.30
C TYR A 175 4.36 -2.40 -15.49
N SER A 176 3.09 -2.12 -15.20
CA SER A 176 2.12 -1.82 -16.24
C SER A 176 2.46 -0.51 -16.94
N GLY A 177 2.23 -0.46 -18.25
CA GLY A 177 2.32 0.78 -19.02
C GLY A 177 1.10 1.68 -18.85
N ALA A 178 0.36 1.56 -17.74
CA ALA A 178 -0.79 2.38 -17.46
C ALA A 178 -0.36 3.85 -17.39
N ILE A 179 -0.85 4.61 -18.33
CA ILE A 179 -0.73 6.06 -18.37
C ILE A 179 -2.10 6.64 -18.10
N TRP A 180 -2.13 7.75 -17.38
CA TRP A 180 -3.33 8.52 -17.24
C TRP A 180 -3.76 9.03 -18.62
N TYR A 181 -4.99 8.74 -19.00
CA TYR A 181 -5.62 9.31 -20.20
C TYR A 181 -6.55 10.43 -19.74
N PRO A 182 -6.52 11.61 -20.41
CA PRO A 182 -7.46 12.67 -20.10
C PRO A 182 -8.90 12.12 -20.20
N MET A 183 -9.76 12.55 -19.30
CA MET A 183 -11.16 12.17 -19.35
C MET A 183 -11.82 12.72 -20.61
N VAL A 184 -12.90 12.07 -21.07
CA VAL A 184 -13.57 12.43 -22.34
C VAL A 184 -14.00 13.89 -22.38
N TYR A 185 -14.38 14.48 -21.23
CA TYR A 185 -14.75 15.89 -21.16
C TYR A 185 -13.55 16.83 -21.32
N GLU A 186 -12.35 16.45 -20.90
CA GLU A 186 -11.11 17.24 -21.09
C GLU A 186 -10.71 17.24 -22.56
N LEU A 187 -10.83 16.08 -23.24
CA LEU A 187 -10.62 16.00 -24.69
C LEU A 187 -11.64 16.85 -25.46
N ALA A 188 -12.90 16.89 -25.02
CA ALA A 188 -13.94 17.68 -25.64
C ALA A 188 -13.72 19.20 -25.46
N GLU A 189 -13.11 19.62 -24.36
CA GLU A 189 -12.75 21.04 -24.13
C GLU A 189 -11.59 21.48 -25.03
N GLU A 190 -10.59 20.63 -25.25
CA GLU A 190 -9.49 20.91 -26.18
C GLU A 190 -9.97 20.98 -27.63
N GLU A 191 -10.84 20.08 -28.06
CA GLU A 191 -11.42 20.12 -29.41
C GLU A 191 -12.35 21.32 -29.66
N MET A 192 -12.94 21.89 -28.61
CA MET A 192 -13.80 23.08 -28.74
C MET A 192 -12.99 24.40 -28.68
N ALA A 193 -11.71 24.35 -28.39
CA ALA A 193 -10.82 25.52 -28.31
C ALA A 193 -10.13 25.87 -29.66
N ASP A 194 -10.20 24.99 -30.67
CA ASP A 194 -9.74 25.18 -32.05
C ASP A 194 -10.92 25.62 -32.97
#